data_50c678f96d8038372420422c70de09ce
#
_entry.id   50c678f96d8038372420422c70de09ce
#
_cell.length_a   1.000
_cell.length_b   1.000
_cell.length_c   1.000
_cell.angle_alpha   90.00
_cell.angle_beta   90.00
_cell.angle_gamma   90.00
#
_symmetry.space_group_name_H-M   'P 1'
#
loop_
_entity.id
_entity.type
_entity.pdbx_description
1 polymer ?
#
loop_
_entity_poly.entity_id
_entity_poly.type
_entity_poly.pdbx_seq_one_letter_code
_entity_poly.pdbx_strand_id
1 'polypeptide(L)'
;RDSSTSRGLGDVYKRQEEDWQKAFEGCDTTASFIRMTLRGADGKKVLSDEVFYPVYPKEQRLPRAEIACRKVKKGGVVELTLKSRVLARDVFVEVPLQGARFSDNFFDLLPGETKRITVSSADGSPLEDVSVVIHQLADVRE
;
A
#
# COMPACT_ATOMS: atom_id res chain seq x y z
N ARG A 1 24.51 22.67 -15.55
CA ARG A 1 24.04 22.33 -15.97
C ARG A 1 23.23 22.84 -16.63
N ASP A 2 22.85 22.96 -17.05
CA ASP A 2 22.17 23.41 -17.43
C ASP A 2 21.85 23.73 -18.57
N SER A 3 22.31 24.36 -19.18
CA SER A 3 22.13 24.77 -20.46
C SER A 3 21.61 23.78 -21.34
N SER A 4 21.94 22.79 -21.10
CA SER A 4 21.49 21.66 -21.75
C SER A 4 20.31 21.11 -21.06
N THR A 5 19.50 21.93 -20.48
CA THR A 5 18.41 21.47 -19.65
C THR A 5 17.47 20.49 -20.31
N SER A 6 16.94 20.78 -21.49
CA SER A 6 16.02 19.86 -22.15
C SER A 6 16.73 18.59 -22.58
N ARG A 7 17.95 18.72 -23.01
CA ARG A 7 18.74 17.58 -23.42
C ARG A 7 19.12 16.73 -22.22
N GLY A 8 19.54 17.38 -21.12
CA GLY A 8 19.86 16.68 -19.90
C GLY A 8 18.66 15.96 -19.32
N LEU A 9 17.48 16.54 -19.44
CA LEU A 9 16.26 15.93 -18.94
C LEU A 9 15.94 14.65 -19.70
N GLY A 10 16.09 14.65 -21.02
CA GLY A 10 15.88 13.44 -21.81
C GLY A 10 16.86 12.33 -21.46
N ASP A 11 18.11 12.67 -21.21
CA ASP A 11 19.11 11.69 -20.80
C ASP A 11 18.81 11.10 -19.43
N VAL A 12 18.30 11.90 -18.51
CA VAL A 12 17.91 11.42 -17.19
C VAL A 12 16.76 10.43 -17.27
N TYR A 13 15.73 10.72 -18.05
CA TYR A 13 14.60 9.81 -18.20
C TYR A 13 15.02 8.49 -18.84
N LYS A 14 15.87 8.54 -19.85
CA LYS A 14 16.36 7.34 -20.50
C LYS A 14 17.16 6.47 -19.54
N ARG A 15 17.99 7.09 -18.73
CA ARG A 15 18.78 6.38 -17.72
C ARG A 15 17.89 5.72 -16.68
N GLN A 16 16.85 6.41 -16.22
CA GLN A 16 15.89 5.85 -15.28
C GLN A 16 15.20 4.62 -15.86
N GLU A 17 14.81 4.66 -17.12
CA GLU A 17 14.18 3.53 -17.76
C GLU A 17 15.11 2.33 -17.82
N GLU A 18 16.38 2.54 -18.16
CA GLU A 18 17.37 1.48 -18.18
C GLU A 18 17.60 0.89 -16.79
N ASP A 19 17.63 1.75 -15.76
CA ASP A 19 17.80 1.31 -14.38
C ASP A 19 16.63 0.48 -13.91
N TRP A 20 15.41 0.85 -14.28
CA TRP A 20 14.21 0.10 -13.96
C TRP A 20 14.24 -1.28 -14.59
N GLN A 21 14.59 -1.36 -15.86
CA GLN A 21 14.69 -2.63 -16.57
C GLN A 21 15.71 -3.54 -15.92
N LYS A 22 16.84 -2.96 -15.51
CA LYS A 22 17.91 -3.70 -14.85
C LYS A 22 17.46 -4.24 -13.50
N ALA A 23 16.74 -3.42 -12.74
CA ALA A 23 16.24 -3.81 -11.44
C ALA A 23 15.30 -5.01 -11.52
N PHE A 24 14.53 -5.14 -12.60
CA PHE A 24 13.60 -6.24 -12.78
C PHE A 24 14.17 -7.39 -13.60
N GLU A 25 15.46 -7.33 -13.95
CA GLU A 25 16.09 -8.38 -14.74
C GLU A 25 15.99 -9.74 -14.02
N GLY A 26 15.50 -10.73 -14.72
CA GLY A 26 15.31 -12.06 -14.14
C GLY A 26 14.07 -12.22 -13.29
N CYS A 27 13.26 -11.16 -13.15
CA CYS A 27 12.04 -11.19 -12.37
C CYS A 27 10.80 -11.30 -13.26
N ASP A 28 9.76 -11.92 -12.72
CA ASP A 28 8.46 -11.88 -13.37
C ASP A 28 7.82 -10.54 -13.05
N THR A 29 7.77 -9.65 -14.02
CA THR A 29 7.27 -8.28 -13.82
C THR A 29 5.78 -8.25 -13.45
N THR A 30 5.02 -9.29 -13.79
CA THR A 30 3.60 -9.36 -13.43
C THR A 30 3.40 -9.71 -11.96
N ALA A 31 4.43 -10.23 -11.30
CA ALA A 31 4.37 -10.65 -9.90
C ALA A 31 5.42 -9.95 -9.02
N SER A 32 5.98 -8.85 -9.50
CA SER A 32 7.05 -8.14 -8.80
C SER A 32 6.72 -6.69 -8.57
N PHE A 33 7.35 -6.11 -7.57
CA PHE A 33 7.30 -4.68 -7.31
C PHE A 33 8.64 -4.22 -6.76
N ILE A 34 8.89 -2.91 -6.80
CA ILE A 34 10.07 -2.31 -6.18
C ILE A 34 9.60 -1.35 -5.10
N ARG A 35 10.18 -1.49 -3.94
CA ARG A 35 9.96 -0.55 -2.85
C ARG A 35 11.20 0.32 -2.70
N MET A 36 11.00 1.63 -2.66
CA MET A 36 12.08 2.58 -2.43
C MET A 36 11.83 3.33 -1.13
N THR A 37 12.79 3.27 -0.23
CA THR A 37 12.69 3.96 1.05
C THR A 37 13.87 4.94 1.15
N LEU A 38 13.56 6.22 1.30
CA LEU A 38 14.57 7.25 1.53
C LEU A 38 14.64 7.54 3.02
N ARG A 39 15.83 7.41 3.58
CA ARG A 39 16.03 7.67 5.01
C ARG A 39 16.91 8.90 5.20
N GLY A 40 16.78 9.53 6.35
CA GLY A 40 17.63 10.63 6.73
C GLY A 40 19.08 10.17 6.97
N ALA A 41 19.97 11.14 7.17
CA ALA A 41 21.39 10.86 7.35
C ALA A 41 21.69 9.96 8.56
N ASP A 42 20.82 9.96 9.55
CA ASP A 42 20.95 9.11 10.74
C ASP A 42 20.47 7.68 10.49
N GLY A 43 19.91 7.42 9.31
CA GLY A 43 19.37 6.11 8.94
C GLY A 43 18.07 5.72 9.65
N LYS A 44 17.52 6.58 10.47
CA LYS A 44 16.36 6.27 11.30
C LYS A 44 15.06 6.86 10.76
N LYS A 45 15.11 8.14 10.38
CA LYS A 45 13.89 8.81 9.94
C LYS A 45 13.61 8.46 8.48
N VAL A 46 12.41 7.97 8.21
CA VAL A 46 11.97 7.72 6.85
C VAL A 46 11.44 9.02 6.26
N LEU A 47 12.08 9.49 5.20
CA LEU A 47 11.70 10.71 4.50
C LEU A 47 10.73 10.43 3.36
N SER A 48 10.84 9.27 2.74
CA SER A 48 9.99 8.87 1.64
C SER A 48 9.94 7.35 1.55
N ASP A 49 8.81 6.82 1.20
CA ASP A 49 8.63 5.38 1.03
C ASP A 49 7.61 5.17 -0.08
N GLU A 50 8.05 4.62 -1.19
CA GLU A 50 7.23 4.45 -2.38
C GLU A 50 7.37 3.06 -2.96
N VAL A 51 6.29 2.59 -3.59
CA VAL A 51 6.24 1.29 -4.23
C VAL A 51 5.95 1.49 -5.71
N PHE A 52 6.70 0.80 -6.55
CA PHE A 52 6.54 0.85 -8.00
C PHE A 52 6.16 -0.52 -8.54
N TYR A 53 5.19 -0.53 -9.42
CA TYR A 53 4.74 -1.74 -10.10
C TYR A 53 5.12 -1.63 -11.57
N PRO A 54 5.84 -2.61 -12.13
CA PRO A 54 6.37 -2.50 -13.50
C PRO A 54 5.31 -2.68 -14.59
N VAL A 55 4.12 -3.17 -14.23
CA VAL A 55 3.03 -3.37 -15.18
C VAL A 55 1.75 -2.74 -14.64
N TYR A 56 0.80 -2.51 -15.53
CA TYR A 56 -0.50 -1.98 -15.12
C TYR A 56 -1.24 -2.99 -14.24
N PRO A 57 -2.12 -2.52 -13.34
CA PRO A 57 -2.85 -3.42 -12.42
C PRO A 57 -3.54 -4.58 -13.12
N LYS A 58 -4.11 -4.36 -14.30
CA LYS A 58 -4.79 -5.42 -15.05
C LYS A 58 -3.85 -6.53 -15.50
N GLU A 59 -2.56 -6.25 -15.57
CA GLU A 59 -1.55 -7.21 -16.03
C GLU A 59 -0.88 -7.93 -14.87
N GLN A 60 -1.09 -7.47 -13.63
CA GLN A 60 -0.48 -8.09 -12.47
C GLN A 60 -1.14 -9.41 -12.14
N ARG A 61 -0.32 -10.38 -11.76
CA ARG A 61 -0.80 -11.62 -11.18
C ARG A 61 -0.93 -11.41 -9.67
N LEU A 62 -2.15 -11.22 -9.22
CA LEU A 62 -2.45 -10.99 -7.82
C LEU A 62 -3.27 -12.16 -7.28
N PRO A 63 -2.63 -13.14 -6.63
CA PRO A 63 -3.41 -14.16 -5.94
C PRO A 63 -4.22 -13.48 -4.83
N ARG A 64 -5.39 -14.01 -4.56
CA ARG A 64 -6.20 -13.49 -3.46
C ARG A 64 -5.44 -13.70 -2.15
N ALA A 65 -5.17 -12.62 -1.45
CA ALA A 65 -4.43 -12.68 -0.20
C ALA A 65 -5.36 -13.06 0.95
N GLU A 66 -4.86 -13.86 1.86
CA GLU A 66 -5.52 -14.08 3.14
C GLU A 66 -5.04 -13.00 4.09
N ILE A 67 -5.90 -12.05 4.37
CA ILE A 67 -5.56 -10.91 5.20
C ILE A 67 -5.98 -11.19 6.63
N ALA A 68 -5.01 -11.32 7.51
CA ALA A 68 -5.30 -11.47 8.93
C ALA A 68 -5.66 -10.12 9.50
N CYS A 69 -6.74 -10.06 10.27
CA CYS A 69 -7.23 -8.85 10.88
C CYS A 69 -7.46 -9.08 12.37
N ARG A 70 -6.85 -8.23 13.18
CA ARG A 70 -7.05 -8.24 14.61
C ARG A 70 -7.75 -6.95 15.02
N LYS A 71 -8.83 -7.09 15.78
CA LYS A 71 -9.59 -5.95 16.30
C LYS A 71 -9.27 -5.75 17.77
N VAL A 72 -8.98 -4.51 18.15
CA VAL A 72 -8.79 -4.14 19.54
C VAL A 72 -9.59 -2.88 19.81
N LYS A 73 -10.41 -2.92 20.83
CA LYS A 73 -11.20 -1.77 21.25
C LYS A 73 -10.36 -0.92 22.17
N LYS A 74 -10.22 0.35 21.84
CA LYS A 74 -9.40 1.30 22.63
C LYS A 74 -10.14 2.62 22.79
N GLY A 75 -10.64 2.88 23.98
CA GLY A 75 -11.18 4.21 24.30
C GLY A 75 -12.29 4.70 23.38
N GLY A 76 -13.21 3.84 22.97
CA GLY A 76 -14.31 4.23 22.10
C GLY A 76 -14.01 4.16 20.61
N VAL A 77 -12.80 3.79 20.23
CA VAL A 77 -12.45 3.52 18.84
C VAL A 77 -12.03 2.06 18.71
N VAL A 78 -12.04 1.56 17.50
CA VAL A 78 -11.59 0.19 17.22
C VAL A 78 -10.31 0.29 16.39
N GLU A 79 -9.26 -0.35 16.87
CA GLU A 79 -8.00 -0.44 16.16
C GLU A 79 -7.95 -1.76 15.41
N LEU A 80 -7.67 -1.70 14.12
CA LEU A 80 -7.53 -2.87 13.28
C LEU A 80 -6.06 -3.02 12.90
N THR A 81 -5.56 -4.23 13.04
CA THR A 81 -4.21 -4.58 12.61
C THR A 81 -4.32 -5.61 11.50
N LEU A 82 -3.86 -5.24 10.30
CA LEU A 82 -3.94 -6.10 9.13
C LEU A 82 -2.57 -6.55 8.69
N LYS A 83 -2.48 -7.80 8.28
CA LYS A 83 -1.23 -8.39 7.81
C LYS A 83 -1.53 -9.46 6.76
N SER A 84 -0.67 -9.55 5.75
CA SER A 84 -0.77 -10.57 4.73
C SER A 84 0.62 -11.12 4.40
N ARG A 85 0.70 -12.38 4.00
CA ARG A 85 1.96 -12.99 3.57
C ARG A 85 2.30 -12.63 2.14
N VAL A 86 1.32 -12.28 1.35
CA VAL A 86 1.50 -11.91 -0.05
C VAL A 86 0.96 -10.50 -0.28
N LEU A 87 1.33 -9.90 -1.40
CA LEU A 87 0.87 -8.56 -1.74
C LEU A 87 -0.64 -8.53 -1.91
N ALA A 88 -1.30 -7.63 -1.21
CA ALA A 88 -2.71 -7.32 -1.40
C ALA A 88 -2.81 -5.86 -1.83
N ARG A 89 -3.40 -5.59 -2.98
CA ARG A 89 -3.53 -4.22 -3.51
C ARG A 89 -4.93 -3.68 -3.32
N ASP A 90 -5.00 -2.37 -3.16
CA ASP A 90 -6.25 -1.63 -3.01
C ASP A 90 -7.14 -2.24 -1.94
N VAL A 91 -6.53 -2.48 -0.79
CA VAL A 91 -7.24 -3.02 0.36
C VAL A 91 -8.11 -1.95 0.96
N PHE A 92 -9.39 -2.24 1.13
CA PHE A 92 -10.25 -1.33 1.88
C PHE A 92 -11.13 -2.10 2.85
N VAL A 93 -11.44 -1.43 3.94
CA VAL A 93 -12.20 -1.97 5.04
C VAL A 93 -13.57 -1.33 5.04
N GLU A 94 -14.58 -2.18 5.20
CA GLU A 94 -15.96 -1.75 5.28
C GLU A 94 -16.54 -2.21 6.61
N VAL A 95 -17.29 -1.32 7.27
CA VAL A 95 -18.00 -1.66 8.49
C VAL A 95 -19.47 -1.24 8.32
N PRO A 96 -20.42 -1.97 8.92
CA PRO A 96 -21.84 -1.65 8.79
C PRO A 96 -22.24 -0.51 9.73
N LEU A 97 -21.54 0.61 9.62
CA LEU A 97 -21.79 1.78 10.43
C LEU A 97 -21.81 3.00 9.54
N GLN A 98 -22.96 3.67 9.46
CA GLN A 98 -23.08 4.85 8.64
C GLN A 98 -22.23 5.97 9.27
N GLY A 99 -21.45 6.64 8.44
CA GLY A 99 -20.58 7.71 8.89
C GLY A 99 -19.34 7.25 9.63
N ALA A 100 -18.93 6.00 9.45
CA ALA A 100 -17.67 5.54 10.03
C ALA A 100 -16.50 6.30 9.44
N ARG A 101 -15.51 6.61 10.28
CA ARG A 101 -14.28 7.25 9.87
C ARG A 101 -13.10 6.30 10.06
N PHE A 102 -12.20 6.31 9.09
CA PHE A 102 -11.01 5.47 9.09
C PHE A 102 -9.79 6.37 9.09
N SER A 103 -8.77 6.01 9.87
CA SER A 103 -7.51 6.75 9.84
C SER A 103 -6.82 6.61 8.49
N ASP A 104 -7.03 5.48 7.81
CA ASP A 104 -6.55 5.23 6.46
C ASP A 104 -7.43 4.16 5.84
N ASN A 105 -7.54 4.18 4.53
CA ASN A 105 -8.27 3.17 3.77
C ASN A 105 -7.78 3.20 2.31
N PHE A 106 -8.03 2.15 1.55
CA PHE A 106 -7.56 2.03 0.17
C PHE A 106 -6.03 2.08 0.08
N PHE A 107 -5.38 1.10 0.68
CA PHE A 107 -3.92 1.02 0.72
C PHE A 107 -3.45 -0.32 0.16
N ASP A 108 -2.17 -0.37 -0.18
CA ASP A 108 -1.53 -1.63 -0.54
C ASP A 108 -0.92 -2.23 0.72
N LEU A 109 -1.13 -3.53 0.89
CA LEU A 109 -0.59 -4.27 2.03
C LEU A 109 0.55 -5.13 1.51
N LEU A 110 1.77 -4.73 1.85
CA LEU A 110 2.97 -5.41 1.37
C LEU A 110 3.20 -6.72 2.13
N PRO A 111 3.87 -7.69 1.50
CA PRO A 111 4.10 -8.99 2.15
C PRO A 111 4.82 -8.85 3.48
N GLY A 112 4.25 -9.44 4.52
CA GLY A 112 4.85 -9.45 5.85
C GLY A 112 4.75 -8.16 6.64
N GLU A 113 4.22 -7.10 6.04
CA GLU A 113 4.07 -5.84 6.74
C GLU A 113 2.75 -5.75 7.49
N THR A 114 2.76 -5.00 8.56
CA THR A 114 1.59 -4.75 9.38
C THR A 114 1.05 -3.35 9.11
N LYS A 115 -0.25 -3.27 8.84
CA LYS A 115 -0.94 -1.98 8.68
C LYS A 115 -1.91 -1.83 9.83
N ARG A 116 -1.84 -0.70 10.53
CA ARG A 116 -2.76 -0.37 11.61
C ARG A 116 -3.64 0.78 11.19
N ILE A 117 -4.93 0.61 11.37
CA ILE A 117 -5.90 1.66 11.11
C ILE A 117 -6.88 1.73 12.27
N THR A 118 -7.46 2.90 12.47
CA THR A 118 -8.49 3.07 13.49
C THR A 118 -9.83 3.39 12.84
N VAL A 119 -10.89 2.85 13.42
CA VAL A 119 -12.26 3.10 13.00
C VAL A 119 -12.96 3.86 14.13
N SER A 120 -13.60 4.95 13.80
CA SER A 120 -14.33 5.75 14.76
C SER A 120 -15.67 6.18 14.18
N SER A 121 -16.56 6.62 15.05
CA SER A 121 -17.83 7.17 14.62
C SER A 121 -17.67 8.64 14.27
N ALA A 122 -18.34 9.07 13.23
CA ALA A 122 -18.30 10.46 12.79
C ALA A 122 -18.80 11.44 13.84
N ASP A 123 -19.72 11.02 14.69
CA ASP A 123 -20.30 11.88 15.73
C ASP A 123 -19.54 11.80 17.06
N GLY A 124 -18.45 11.03 17.09
CA GLY A 124 -17.64 10.88 18.30
C GLY A 124 -18.19 9.91 19.31
N SER A 125 -19.31 9.25 19.05
CA SER A 125 -19.83 8.27 19.98
C SER A 125 -18.93 7.05 20.07
N PRO A 126 -18.83 6.40 21.24
CA PRO A 126 -17.99 5.23 21.42
C PRO A 126 -18.49 4.06 20.60
N LEU A 127 -17.57 3.36 19.94
CA LEU A 127 -17.89 2.12 19.26
C LEU A 127 -17.78 0.95 20.22
N GLU A 128 -18.76 0.06 20.18
CA GLU A 128 -18.71 -1.16 20.99
C GLU A 128 -17.96 -2.26 20.21
N ASP A 129 -18.62 -2.86 19.27
CA ASP A 129 -17.98 -3.85 18.41
C ASP A 129 -18.52 -3.64 17.01
N VAL A 130 -17.69 -3.85 16.01
CA VAL A 130 -18.08 -3.70 14.63
C VAL A 130 -17.64 -4.92 13.84
N SER A 131 -18.53 -5.37 12.96
CA SER A 131 -18.17 -6.38 11.97
C SER A 131 -17.30 -5.73 10.93
N VAL A 132 -16.27 -6.42 10.50
CA VAL A 132 -15.32 -5.88 9.53
C VAL A 132 -15.31 -6.75 8.29
N VAL A 133 -15.47 -6.13 7.14
CA VAL A 133 -15.33 -6.80 5.85
C VAL A 133 -14.14 -6.17 5.13
N ILE A 134 -13.23 -7.01 4.66
CA ILE A 134 -12.00 -6.55 4.00
C ILE A 134 -12.08 -6.93 2.54
N HIS A 135 -11.85 -5.93 1.68
CA HIS A 135 -11.86 -6.09 0.23
C HIS A 135 -10.47 -5.83 -0.33
N GLN A 136 -10.17 -6.43 -1.45
CA GLN A 136 -8.90 -6.23 -2.14
C GLN A 136 -9.11 -6.29 -3.66
N LEU A 137 -8.16 -5.78 -4.41
CA LEU A 137 -8.27 -5.72 -5.87
C LEU A 137 -8.48 -7.12 -6.48
N ALA A 138 -7.82 -8.13 -5.93
CA ALA A 138 -7.95 -9.51 -6.42
C ALA A 138 -9.39 -10.02 -6.36
N ASP A 139 -10.22 -9.50 -5.47
CA ASP A 139 -11.62 -9.93 -5.34
C ASP A 139 -12.46 -9.60 -6.58
N VAL A 140 -12.08 -8.57 -7.34
CA VAL A 140 -12.84 -8.13 -8.52
C VAL A 140 -12.21 -8.56 -9.84
N ARG A 141 -11.15 -9.34 -9.80
CA ARG A 141 -10.39 -9.74 -10.99
C ARG A 141 -10.58 -11.21 -11.38
N GLU A 142 -11.67 -11.76 -11.06
CA GLU A 142 -11.94 -13.15 -11.45
C GLU A 142 -12.33 -13.29 -12.89
#